data_4ab60ab739c94f5e3bfea72e54032931
#
_entry.id   4ab60ab739c94f5e3bfea72e54032931
#
_cell.length_a   1.000
_cell.length_b   1.000
_cell.length_c   1.000
_cell.angle_alpha   90.00
_cell.angle_beta   90.00
_cell.angle_gamma   90.00
#
_symmetry.space_group_name_H-M   'P 1'
#
loop_
_entity.id
_entity.type
_entity.pdbx_description
1 polymer ?
#
loop_
_entity_poly.entity_id
_entity_poly.type
_entity_poly.pdbx_seq_one_letter_code
_entity_poly.pdbx_strand_id
1 'polypeptide(L)'
;MGWFYYIARLVVKFILFSVTRWKVEGKANIPRQGPLLIVANHLNLADPPVVSVSLNRTAMFMAKEELFRSKFSNYFIRSFGAFPVHRGRLDRQALRQAENVLNEGMALVMFPESKRSPNAQLQAGLPGSALIAVHSCAPILPIGISGTEKMRGPFWILRRPRITVNIGRPFQLPTVGLRANRTELTGLTSLIMQHIAELLPVEFQGNYAKQGKTDAIEN
;
A
#
# COMPACT_ATOMS: atom_id res chain seq x y z
N MET A 1 -9.68 8.20 15.33
CA MET A 1 -10.31 8.65 14.05
C MET A 1 -11.69 9.25 14.37
N GLY A 2 -12.03 10.41 13.75
CA GLY A 2 -13.33 11.05 13.95
C GLY A 2 -14.47 10.37 13.18
N TRP A 3 -15.73 10.69 13.52
CA TRP A 3 -16.94 10.17 12.87
C TRP A 3 -16.95 10.37 11.34
N PHE A 4 -16.36 11.46 10.86
CA PHE A 4 -16.23 11.78 9.45
C PHE A 4 -15.48 10.68 8.66
N TYR A 5 -14.44 10.08 9.25
CA TYR A 5 -13.68 8.98 8.64
C TYR A 5 -14.58 7.78 8.29
N TYR A 6 -15.49 7.41 9.20
CA TYR A 6 -16.38 6.27 8.98
C TYR A 6 -17.43 6.57 7.91
N ILE A 7 -17.99 7.79 7.92
CA ILE A 7 -18.94 8.21 6.88
C ILE A 7 -18.24 8.26 5.52
N ALA A 8 -17.08 8.87 5.44
CA ALA A 8 -16.31 8.95 4.19
C ALA A 8 -15.97 7.56 3.63
N ARG A 9 -15.58 6.61 4.50
CA ARG A 9 -15.39 5.21 4.08
C ARG A 9 -16.67 4.57 3.57
N LEU A 10 -17.80 4.80 4.22
CA LEU A 10 -19.09 4.27 3.78
C LEU A 10 -19.48 4.81 2.40
N VAL A 11 -19.33 6.12 2.19
CA VAL A 11 -19.58 6.77 0.90
C VAL A 11 -18.67 6.21 -0.20
N VAL A 12 -17.36 6.12 0.07
CA VAL A 12 -16.41 5.55 -0.89
C VAL A 12 -16.76 4.08 -1.20
N LYS A 13 -17.12 3.29 -0.19
CA LYS A 13 -17.52 1.89 -0.37
C LYS A 13 -18.78 1.79 -1.25
N PHE A 14 -19.77 2.64 -1.02
CA PHE A 14 -20.99 2.71 -1.82
C PHE A 14 -20.68 3.09 -3.27
N ILE A 15 -19.84 4.13 -3.49
CA ILE A 15 -19.41 4.56 -4.83
C ILE A 15 -18.70 3.39 -5.54
N LEU A 16 -17.70 2.76 -4.92
CA LEU A 16 -16.98 1.65 -5.53
C LEU A 16 -17.90 0.50 -5.90
N PHE A 17 -18.82 0.13 -5.01
CA PHE A 17 -19.82 -0.90 -5.28
C PHE A 17 -20.70 -0.56 -6.48
N SER A 18 -21.13 0.71 -6.60
CA SER A 18 -22.04 1.17 -7.66
C SER A 18 -21.35 1.25 -9.03
N VAL A 19 -20.12 1.78 -9.09
CA VAL A 19 -19.45 2.11 -10.36
C VAL A 19 -18.35 1.13 -10.78
N THR A 20 -18.05 0.12 -9.97
CA THR A 20 -17.02 -0.89 -10.26
C THR A 20 -17.52 -2.31 -9.97
N ARG A 21 -16.77 -3.29 -10.43
CA ARG A 21 -16.88 -4.70 -9.98
C ARG A 21 -15.78 -4.95 -8.95
N TRP A 22 -15.97 -4.42 -7.74
CA TRP A 22 -14.96 -4.47 -6.69
C TRP A 22 -14.98 -5.79 -5.94
N LYS A 23 -13.83 -6.46 -5.85
CA LYS A 23 -13.61 -7.73 -5.15
C LYS A 23 -12.45 -7.60 -4.17
N VAL A 24 -12.59 -8.14 -2.99
CA VAL A 24 -11.53 -8.21 -1.97
C VAL A 24 -11.35 -9.66 -1.54
N GLU A 25 -10.14 -10.16 -1.68
CA GLU A 25 -9.73 -11.51 -1.25
C GLU A 25 -8.77 -11.42 -0.06
N GLY A 26 -8.72 -12.47 0.75
CA GLY A 26 -7.80 -12.55 1.88
C GLY A 26 -8.14 -11.66 3.09
N LYS A 27 -9.36 -11.17 3.24
CA LYS A 27 -9.76 -10.33 4.40
C LYS A 27 -9.51 -10.98 5.77
N ALA A 28 -9.53 -12.30 5.85
CA ALA A 28 -9.24 -13.05 7.06
C ALA A 28 -7.79 -12.89 7.52
N ASN A 29 -6.88 -12.52 6.62
CA ASN A 29 -5.47 -12.31 6.92
C ASN A 29 -5.19 -11.01 7.68
N ILE A 30 -6.15 -10.10 7.78
CA ILE A 30 -5.95 -8.79 8.43
C ILE A 30 -6.03 -8.96 9.95
N PRO A 31 -4.93 -8.73 10.71
CA PRO A 31 -4.97 -8.69 12.17
C PRO A 31 -5.96 -7.61 12.65
N ARG A 32 -6.83 -7.97 13.59
CA ARG A 32 -7.85 -7.05 14.10
C ARG A 32 -7.28 -5.92 14.94
N GLN A 33 -6.17 -6.17 15.62
CA GLN A 33 -5.53 -5.25 16.56
C GLN A 33 -4.00 -5.34 16.44
N GLY A 34 -3.28 -4.44 17.10
CA GLY A 34 -1.84 -4.37 17.14
C GLY A 34 -1.24 -3.60 15.96
N PRO A 35 0.07 -3.31 16.01
CA PRO A 35 0.79 -2.62 14.96
C PRO A 35 0.74 -3.42 13.66
N LEU A 36 0.59 -2.73 12.53
CA LEU A 36 0.55 -3.39 11.23
C LEU A 36 1.04 -2.44 10.14
N LEU A 37 2.13 -2.79 9.48
CA LEU A 37 2.59 -2.07 8.30
C LEU A 37 1.95 -2.68 7.06
N ILE A 38 1.05 -1.97 6.42
CA ILE A 38 0.37 -2.41 5.19
C ILE A 38 1.11 -1.82 4.00
N VAL A 39 1.53 -2.68 3.08
CA VAL A 39 2.27 -2.28 1.87
C VAL A 39 1.49 -2.70 0.62
N ALA A 40 1.36 -1.79 -0.34
CA ALA A 40 0.61 -2.06 -1.57
C ALA A 40 1.32 -1.47 -2.80
N ASN A 41 1.07 -2.03 -3.99
CA ASN A 41 1.43 -1.39 -5.25
C ASN A 41 0.54 -0.17 -5.52
N HIS A 42 1.01 0.75 -6.38
CA HIS A 42 0.33 2.03 -6.62
C HIS A 42 0.09 2.29 -8.11
N LEU A 43 -1.16 2.20 -8.54
CA LEU A 43 -1.59 2.34 -9.94
C LEU A 43 -2.36 3.65 -10.19
N ASN A 44 -3.18 4.08 -9.20
CA ASN A 44 -4.13 5.17 -9.37
C ASN A 44 -4.30 6.00 -8.09
N LEU A 45 -4.80 7.23 -8.21
CA LEU A 45 -5.21 8.05 -7.05
C LEU A 45 -6.33 7.41 -6.21
N ALA A 46 -7.08 6.48 -6.80
CA ALA A 46 -8.12 5.74 -6.11
C ALA A 46 -7.59 4.63 -5.18
N ASP A 47 -6.30 4.23 -5.27
CA ASP A 47 -5.76 3.12 -4.48
C ASP A 47 -5.84 3.36 -2.96
N PRO A 48 -5.48 4.52 -2.40
CA PRO A 48 -5.60 4.76 -0.97
C PRO A 48 -7.03 4.60 -0.46
N PRO A 49 -8.07 5.22 -1.05
CA PRO A 49 -9.45 4.97 -0.64
C PRO A 49 -9.90 3.52 -0.87
N VAL A 50 -9.49 2.86 -1.97
CA VAL A 50 -9.80 1.44 -2.24
C VAL A 50 -9.20 0.56 -1.13
N VAL A 51 -7.94 0.75 -0.76
CA VAL A 51 -7.31 0.04 0.36
C VAL A 51 -8.07 0.33 1.65
N SER A 52 -8.33 1.60 1.98
CA SER A 52 -9.02 1.98 3.20
C SER A 52 -10.33 1.24 3.40
N VAL A 53 -11.18 1.14 2.37
CA VAL A 53 -12.48 0.46 2.47
C VAL A 53 -12.40 -1.06 2.38
N SER A 54 -11.28 -1.59 1.88
CA SER A 54 -11.01 -3.03 1.82
C SER A 54 -10.59 -3.61 3.19
N LEU A 55 -10.06 -2.76 4.08
CA LEU A 55 -9.66 -3.17 5.41
C LEU A 55 -10.87 -3.30 6.36
N ASN A 56 -10.77 -4.20 7.34
CA ASN A 56 -11.76 -4.36 8.43
C ASN A 56 -11.40 -3.54 9.69
N ARG A 57 -10.35 -2.71 9.62
CA ARG A 57 -9.87 -1.82 10.69
C ARG A 57 -9.49 -0.46 10.14
N THR A 58 -9.30 0.51 11.04
CA THR A 58 -8.77 1.84 10.67
C THR A 58 -7.28 1.77 10.40
N ALA A 59 -6.81 2.59 9.45
CA ALA A 59 -5.41 2.72 9.14
C ALA A 59 -5.04 4.16 8.83
N MET A 60 -3.81 4.54 9.16
CA MET A 60 -3.21 5.81 8.75
C MET A 60 -2.53 5.66 7.38
N PHE A 61 -2.36 6.76 6.66
CA PHE A 61 -1.76 6.78 5.33
C PHE A 61 -0.62 7.78 5.26
N MET A 62 0.43 7.45 4.51
CA MET A 62 1.46 8.42 4.12
C MET A 62 1.09 9.02 2.77
N ALA A 63 0.92 10.33 2.69
CA ALA A 63 0.52 11.02 1.47
C ALA A 63 1.49 12.16 1.13
N LYS A 64 1.65 12.44 -0.18
CA LYS A 64 2.55 13.48 -0.67
C LYS A 64 2.20 14.84 -0.06
N GLU A 65 3.20 15.59 0.44
CA GLU A 65 3.00 16.88 1.12
C GLU A 65 2.21 17.88 0.28
N GLU A 66 2.43 17.93 -1.04
CA GLU A 66 1.74 18.87 -1.91
C GLU A 66 0.21 18.72 -1.92
N LEU A 67 -0.28 17.52 -1.55
CA LEU A 67 -1.72 17.30 -1.42
C LEU A 67 -2.33 18.05 -0.22
N PHE A 68 -1.53 18.51 0.72
CA PHE A 68 -1.96 19.25 1.91
C PHE A 68 -1.94 20.76 1.73
N ARG A 69 -1.52 21.29 0.57
CA ARG A 69 -1.41 22.74 0.32
C ARG A 69 -2.76 23.46 0.26
N SER A 70 -3.77 22.84 -0.34
CA SER A 70 -5.13 23.37 -0.38
C SER A 70 -5.85 23.11 0.95
N LYS A 71 -6.52 24.11 1.53
CA LYS A 71 -7.30 23.95 2.78
C LYS A 71 -8.34 22.83 2.68
N PHE A 72 -9.05 22.75 1.55
CA PHE A 72 -10.06 21.71 1.30
C PHE A 72 -9.43 20.32 1.22
N SER A 73 -8.40 20.17 0.39
CA SER A 73 -7.67 18.90 0.24
C SER A 73 -7.03 18.46 1.55
N ASN A 74 -6.41 19.40 2.30
CA ASN A 74 -5.81 19.12 3.59
C ASN A 74 -6.82 18.58 4.60
N TYR A 75 -7.98 19.24 4.73
CA TYR A 75 -9.05 18.78 5.62
C TYR A 75 -9.51 17.37 5.24
N PHE A 76 -9.79 17.14 3.96
CA PHE A 76 -10.27 15.86 3.48
C PHE A 76 -9.26 14.73 3.67
N ILE A 77 -8.00 14.95 3.27
CA ILE A 77 -6.94 13.93 3.34
C ILE A 77 -6.60 13.60 4.80
N ARG A 78 -6.51 14.61 5.69
CA ARG A 78 -6.32 14.38 7.13
C ARG A 78 -7.50 13.63 7.75
N SER A 79 -8.72 13.94 7.34
CA SER A 79 -9.92 13.25 7.82
C SER A 79 -9.94 11.78 7.42
N PHE A 80 -9.25 11.42 6.31
CA PHE A 80 -8.99 10.02 5.93
C PHE A 80 -7.79 9.40 6.66
N GLY A 81 -7.24 10.07 7.68
CA GLY A 81 -6.13 9.55 8.46
C GLY A 81 -4.78 9.63 7.76
N ALA A 82 -4.59 10.54 6.80
CA ALA A 82 -3.31 10.69 6.15
C ALA A 82 -2.46 11.82 6.77
N PHE A 83 -1.14 11.62 6.77
CA PHE A 83 -0.15 12.62 7.13
C PHE A 83 0.86 12.85 6.01
N PRO A 84 1.48 14.06 5.95
CA PRO A 84 2.36 14.43 4.86
C PRO A 84 3.71 13.72 4.93
N VAL A 85 4.29 13.44 3.74
CA VAL A 85 5.66 12.96 3.56
C VAL A 85 6.32 13.68 2.39
N HIS A 86 7.55 14.13 2.58
CA HIS A 86 8.40 14.64 1.52
C HIS A 86 8.99 13.47 0.72
N ARG A 87 8.65 13.37 -0.55
CA ARG A 87 9.16 12.33 -1.43
C ARG A 87 10.50 12.71 -2.03
N GLY A 88 11.34 11.71 -2.32
CA GLY A 88 12.64 11.90 -2.97
C GLY A 88 13.82 12.21 -2.03
N ARG A 89 13.57 12.35 -0.74
CA ARG A 89 14.60 12.48 0.30
C ARG A 89 14.20 11.71 1.57
N LEU A 90 15.17 11.45 2.44
CA LEU A 90 14.89 10.88 3.75
C LEU A 90 14.15 11.91 4.61
N ASP A 91 12.85 11.68 4.82
CA ASP A 91 12.00 12.50 5.68
C ASP A 91 11.96 11.90 7.08
N ARG A 92 12.85 12.39 7.95
CA ARG A 92 12.96 11.91 9.34
C ARG A 92 11.69 12.20 10.16
N GLN A 93 10.97 13.27 9.85
CA GLN A 93 9.73 13.59 10.56
C GLN A 93 8.63 12.60 10.19
N ALA A 94 8.46 12.31 8.90
CA ALA A 94 7.50 11.32 8.44
C ALA A 94 7.84 9.90 8.94
N LEU A 95 9.13 9.54 9.03
CA LEU A 95 9.56 8.26 9.62
C LEU A 95 9.18 8.18 11.10
N ARG A 96 9.50 9.19 11.91
CA ARG A 96 9.10 9.21 13.33
C ARG A 96 7.59 9.14 13.51
N GLN A 97 6.83 9.84 12.66
CA GLN A 97 5.38 9.78 12.71
C GLN A 97 4.84 8.39 12.35
N ALA A 98 5.44 7.72 11.36
CA ALA A 98 5.13 6.34 10.99
C ALA A 98 5.40 5.36 12.15
N GLU A 99 6.55 5.49 12.79
CA GLU A 99 6.93 4.71 13.99
C GLU A 99 5.94 4.94 15.14
N ASN A 100 5.57 6.19 15.42
CA ASN A 100 4.59 6.52 16.46
C ASN A 100 3.23 5.87 16.19
N VAL A 101 2.73 5.93 14.95
CA VAL A 101 1.48 5.27 14.54
C VAL A 101 1.52 3.77 14.84
N LEU A 102 2.63 3.12 14.51
CA LEU A 102 2.80 1.69 14.76
C LEU A 102 2.95 1.39 16.25
N ASN A 103 3.73 2.18 17.01
CA ASN A 103 3.90 2.03 18.46
C ASN A 103 2.60 2.22 19.23
N GLU A 104 1.66 3.03 18.72
CA GLU A 104 0.31 3.17 19.26
C GLU A 104 -0.61 1.98 18.90
N GLY A 105 -0.07 0.92 18.29
CA GLY A 105 -0.84 -0.28 17.90
C GLY A 105 -1.76 -0.07 16.70
N MET A 106 -1.57 1.03 15.95
CA MET A 106 -2.37 1.32 14.76
C MET A 106 -1.81 0.66 13.50
N ALA A 107 -2.61 0.61 12.44
CA ALA A 107 -2.16 0.22 11.13
C ALA A 107 -1.70 1.45 10.32
N LEU A 108 -0.60 1.28 9.59
CA LEU A 108 -0.04 2.27 8.67
C LEU A 108 -0.03 1.69 7.25
N VAL A 109 -0.59 2.42 6.29
CA VAL A 109 -0.55 2.07 4.87
C VAL A 109 0.47 2.93 4.15
N MET A 110 1.31 2.29 3.36
CA MET A 110 2.23 2.98 2.46
C MET A 110 2.36 2.25 1.12
N PHE A 111 2.81 3.00 0.13
CA PHE A 111 3.09 2.51 -1.21
C PHE A 111 4.61 2.58 -1.43
N PRO A 112 5.35 1.44 -1.37
CA PRO A 112 6.81 1.44 -1.42
C PRO A 112 7.38 2.04 -2.70
N GLU A 113 6.63 2.01 -3.81
CA GLU A 113 7.00 2.62 -5.09
C GLU A 113 7.13 4.16 -5.02
N SER A 114 6.56 4.79 -3.97
CA SER A 114 6.54 6.25 -3.77
C SER A 114 5.85 7.08 -4.86
N LYS A 115 5.55 6.52 -6.02
CA LYS A 115 4.84 7.13 -7.15
C LYS A 115 3.92 6.11 -7.80
N ARG A 116 2.93 6.59 -8.54
CA ARG A 116 2.05 5.71 -9.33
C ARG A 116 2.83 5.12 -10.50
N SER A 117 2.60 3.82 -10.75
CA SER A 117 3.18 3.16 -11.91
C SER A 117 2.65 3.77 -13.22
N PRO A 118 3.53 4.15 -14.16
CA PRO A 118 3.10 4.68 -15.46
C PRO A 118 2.53 3.62 -16.39
N ASN A 119 3.00 2.38 -16.27
CA ASN A 119 2.70 1.25 -17.16
C ASN A 119 1.92 0.12 -16.46
N ALA A 120 1.39 0.39 -15.28
CA ALA A 120 0.69 -0.56 -14.42
C ALA A 120 1.54 -1.75 -13.90
N GLN A 121 2.84 -1.82 -14.21
CA GLN A 121 3.75 -2.82 -13.66
C GLN A 121 4.34 -2.34 -12.33
N LEU A 122 4.59 -3.28 -11.43
CA LEU A 122 5.22 -3.04 -10.14
C LEU A 122 6.62 -2.42 -10.34
N GLN A 123 6.83 -1.26 -9.76
CA GLN A 123 8.08 -0.51 -9.85
C GLN A 123 9.01 -0.89 -8.69
N ALA A 124 10.27 -0.48 -8.78
CA ALA A 124 11.21 -0.67 -7.68
C ALA A 124 10.74 0.04 -6.41
N GLY A 125 10.78 -0.65 -5.29
CA GLY A 125 10.46 -0.10 -3.99
C GLY A 125 11.58 0.80 -3.45
N LEU A 126 11.21 1.85 -2.71
CA LEU A 126 12.15 2.67 -1.95
C LEU A 126 12.37 2.11 -0.54
N PRO A 127 13.55 2.28 0.07
CA PRO A 127 13.92 1.67 1.35
C PRO A 127 13.08 2.09 2.56
N GLY A 128 12.22 3.11 2.42
CA GLY A 128 11.42 3.64 3.52
C GLY A 128 10.52 2.60 4.19
N SER A 129 9.94 1.66 3.43
CA SER A 129 9.10 0.59 3.98
C SER A 129 9.91 -0.39 4.82
N ALA A 130 11.08 -0.81 4.33
CA ALA A 130 11.98 -1.68 5.06
C ALA A 130 12.50 -0.99 6.34
N LEU A 131 12.87 0.29 6.25
CA LEU A 131 13.36 1.05 7.39
C LEU A 131 12.30 1.16 8.50
N ILE A 132 11.05 1.52 8.15
CA ILE A 132 9.94 1.57 9.11
C ILE A 132 9.69 0.20 9.74
N ALA A 133 9.69 -0.86 8.93
CA ALA A 133 9.45 -2.22 9.42
C ALA A 133 10.55 -2.69 10.40
N VAL A 134 11.83 -2.43 10.09
CA VAL A 134 12.97 -2.77 10.96
C VAL A 134 12.88 -2.02 12.29
N HIS A 135 12.61 -0.71 12.26
CA HIS A 135 12.57 0.10 13.48
C HIS A 135 11.36 -0.19 14.37
N SER A 136 10.20 -0.45 13.78
CA SER A 136 8.97 -0.70 14.53
C SER A 136 8.77 -2.17 14.91
N CYS A 137 9.52 -3.09 14.31
CA CYS A 137 9.30 -4.55 14.44
C CYS A 137 7.84 -4.96 14.13
N ALA A 138 7.09 -4.13 13.43
CA ALA A 138 5.69 -4.38 13.09
C ALA A 138 5.58 -5.46 12.01
N PRO A 139 4.60 -6.38 12.09
CA PRO A 139 4.30 -7.29 11.01
C PRO A 139 3.87 -6.51 9.76
N ILE A 140 4.23 -7.04 8.59
CA ILE A 140 3.95 -6.44 7.28
C ILE A 140 2.82 -7.21 6.62
N LEU A 141 1.79 -6.49 6.15
CA LEU A 141 0.67 -7.05 5.39
C LEU A 141 0.80 -6.60 3.93
N PRO A 142 1.13 -7.50 3.00
CA PRO A 142 1.21 -7.15 1.59
C PRO A 142 -0.20 -7.15 0.97
N ILE A 143 -0.43 -6.19 0.07
CA ILE A 143 -1.67 -6.05 -0.70
C ILE A 143 -1.32 -5.86 -2.18
N GLY A 144 -1.92 -6.70 -3.04
CA GLY A 144 -1.89 -6.54 -4.49
C GLY A 144 -3.18 -5.88 -5.00
N ILE A 145 -3.07 -4.77 -5.73
CA ILE A 145 -4.19 -4.05 -6.33
C ILE A 145 -4.09 -4.17 -7.85
N SER A 146 -5.19 -4.53 -8.51
CA SER A 146 -5.31 -4.52 -9.96
C SER A 146 -6.67 -3.98 -10.40
N GLY A 147 -6.73 -3.41 -11.61
CA GLY A 147 -7.95 -2.87 -12.20
C GLY A 147 -8.16 -1.37 -11.97
N THR A 148 -7.50 -0.74 -11.01
CA THR A 148 -7.59 0.72 -10.78
C THR A 148 -6.89 1.52 -11.88
N GLU A 149 -5.94 0.96 -12.60
CA GLU A 149 -5.32 1.55 -13.79
C GLU A 149 -6.34 1.84 -14.91
N LYS A 150 -7.48 1.12 -14.92
CA LYS A 150 -8.59 1.31 -15.87
C LYS A 150 -9.51 2.47 -15.50
N MET A 151 -9.35 3.03 -14.30
CA MET A 151 -10.10 4.21 -13.84
C MET A 151 -9.49 5.50 -14.43
N ARG A 152 -9.37 5.57 -15.76
CA ARG A 152 -8.80 6.70 -16.50
C ARG A 152 -9.79 7.22 -17.55
N GLY A 153 -9.75 8.54 -17.76
CA GLY A 153 -10.64 9.23 -18.72
C GLY A 153 -12.06 9.42 -18.18
N PRO A 154 -12.90 10.22 -18.88
CA PRO A 154 -14.20 10.65 -18.36
C PRO A 154 -15.25 9.53 -18.29
N PHE A 155 -15.14 8.50 -19.14
CA PHE A 155 -16.16 7.45 -19.30
C PHE A 155 -15.81 6.13 -18.60
N TRP A 156 -14.79 6.10 -17.72
CA TRP A 156 -14.39 4.87 -17.03
C TRP A 156 -15.53 4.27 -16.18
N ILE A 157 -16.41 5.12 -15.63
CA ILE A 157 -17.56 4.72 -14.80
C ILE A 157 -18.50 3.80 -15.59
N LEU A 158 -18.77 4.13 -16.87
CA LEU A 158 -19.65 3.34 -17.73
C LEU A 158 -19.09 1.93 -18.02
N ARG A 159 -17.77 1.78 -17.98
CA ARG A 159 -17.08 0.49 -18.21
C ARG A 159 -17.14 -0.44 -17.01
N ARG A 160 -17.51 0.07 -15.83
CA ARG A 160 -17.54 -0.66 -14.56
C ARG A 160 -16.31 -1.58 -14.39
N PRO A 161 -15.08 -1.05 -14.29
CA PRO A 161 -13.88 -1.83 -14.28
C PRO A 161 -13.89 -2.83 -13.11
N ARG A 162 -13.33 -4.02 -13.34
CA ARG A 162 -13.10 -4.99 -12.28
C ARG A 162 -11.89 -4.54 -11.48
N ILE A 163 -12.09 -4.25 -10.20
CA ILE A 163 -11.02 -3.93 -9.25
C ILE A 163 -10.86 -5.12 -8.31
N THR A 164 -9.66 -5.63 -8.22
CA THR A 164 -9.33 -6.73 -7.29
C THR A 164 -8.30 -6.24 -6.28
N VAL A 165 -8.56 -6.53 -5.02
CA VAL A 165 -7.66 -6.28 -3.89
C VAL A 165 -7.34 -7.62 -3.24
N ASN A 166 -6.12 -8.11 -3.44
CA ASN A 166 -5.64 -9.37 -2.86
C ASN A 166 -4.83 -9.05 -1.61
N ILE A 167 -5.26 -9.56 -0.46
CA ILE A 167 -4.61 -9.34 0.84
C ILE A 167 -3.85 -10.60 1.21
N GLY A 168 -2.52 -10.51 1.25
CA GLY A 168 -1.64 -11.62 1.59
C GLY A 168 -1.63 -11.93 3.07
N ARG A 169 -0.84 -12.91 3.47
CA ARG A 169 -0.60 -13.22 4.88
C ARG A 169 0.40 -12.24 5.49
N PRO A 170 0.22 -11.81 6.74
CA PRO A 170 1.23 -11.01 7.43
C PRO A 170 2.55 -11.80 7.55
N PHE A 171 3.65 -11.08 7.41
CA PHE A 171 5.00 -11.63 7.61
C PHE A 171 5.87 -10.64 8.38
N GLN A 172 7.00 -11.09 8.87
CA GLN A 172 8.01 -10.25 9.49
C GLN A 172 9.30 -10.29 8.67
N LEU A 173 10.01 -9.17 8.65
CA LEU A 173 11.35 -9.16 8.06
C LEU A 173 12.33 -9.95 8.95
N PRO A 174 13.36 -10.54 8.35
CA PRO A 174 14.48 -11.09 9.10
C PRO A 174 15.05 -10.03 10.06
N THR A 175 15.43 -10.45 11.27
CA THR A 175 16.04 -9.57 12.25
C THR A 175 17.39 -9.09 11.72
N VAL A 176 17.48 -7.80 11.44
CA VAL A 176 18.73 -7.10 11.15
C VAL A 176 19.01 -6.11 12.28
N GLY A 177 20.29 -5.77 12.49
CA GLY A 177 20.62 -4.76 13.49
C GLY A 177 19.92 -3.42 13.22
N LEU A 178 19.63 -2.64 14.28
CA LEU A 178 19.01 -1.31 14.17
C LEU A 178 19.76 -0.32 13.27
N ARG A 179 20.98 -0.65 12.86
CA ARG A 179 21.81 0.10 11.91
C ARG A 179 21.96 -0.66 10.59
N ALA A 180 20.84 -1.18 10.06
CA ALA A 180 20.86 -1.81 8.76
C ALA A 180 21.51 -0.89 7.72
N ASN A 181 22.49 -1.40 7.00
CA ASN A 181 23.15 -0.65 5.93
C ASN A 181 22.26 -0.53 4.68
N ARG A 182 22.70 0.28 3.71
CA ARG A 182 21.92 0.52 2.49
C ARG A 182 21.62 -0.75 1.68
N THR A 183 22.58 -1.66 1.61
CA THR A 183 22.46 -2.93 0.87
C THR A 183 21.44 -3.84 1.55
N GLU A 184 21.48 -3.97 2.86
CA GLU A 184 20.51 -4.74 3.65
C GLU A 184 19.09 -4.19 3.47
N LEU A 185 18.90 -2.86 3.59
CA LEU A 185 17.60 -2.22 3.38
C LEU A 185 17.09 -2.43 1.96
N THR A 186 17.96 -2.45 0.95
CA THR A 186 17.57 -2.74 -0.43
C THR A 186 17.11 -4.19 -0.57
N GLY A 187 17.81 -5.15 0.02
CA GLY A 187 17.41 -6.56 0.04
C GLY A 187 16.05 -6.76 0.73
N LEU A 188 15.86 -6.16 1.92
CA LEU A 188 14.61 -6.22 2.65
C LEU A 188 13.45 -5.56 1.88
N THR A 189 13.73 -4.45 1.18
CA THR A 189 12.74 -3.81 0.32
C THR A 189 12.35 -4.73 -0.84
N SER A 190 13.32 -5.40 -1.47
CA SER A 190 13.04 -6.37 -2.54
C SER A 190 12.17 -7.52 -2.05
N LEU A 191 12.40 -8.02 -0.83
CA LEU A 191 11.55 -9.02 -0.20
C LEU A 191 10.11 -8.54 -0.02
N ILE A 192 9.92 -7.31 0.48
CA ILE A 192 8.59 -6.68 0.59
C ILE A 192 7.91 -6.62 -0.78
N MET A 193 8.64 -6.17 -1.81
CA MET A 193 8.10 -6.04 -3.17
C MET A 193 7.75 -7.41 -3.80
N GLN A 194 8.52 -8.45 -3.51
CA GLN A 194 8.20 -9.83 -3.94
C GLN A 194 6.88 -10.31 -3.36
N HIS A 195 6.64 -10.08 -2.05
CA HIS A 195 5.36 -10.42 -1.43
C HIS A 195 4.17 -9.67 -2.03
N ILE A 196 4.35 -8.42 -2.47
CA ILE A 196 3.32 -7.69 -3.22
C ILE A 196 3.13 -8.31 -4.61
N ALA A 197 4.22 -8.62 -5.33
CA ALA A 197 4.18 -9.20 -6.67
C ALA A 197 3.43 -10.53 -6.70
N GLU A 198 3.63 -11.41 -5.70
CA GLU A 198 2.93 -12.70 -5.58
C GLU A 198 1.40 -12.58 -5.50
N LEU A 199 0.88 -11.41 -5.13
CA LEU A 199 -0.56 -11.12 -5.06
C LEU A 199 -1.12 -10.51 -6.34
N LEU A 200 -0.26 -10.20 -7.31
CA LEU A 200 -0.62 -9.55 -8.58
C LEU A 200 -0.65 -10.56 -9.73
N PRO A 201 -1.52 -10.37 -10.74
CA PRO A 201 -1.39 -11.05 -12.02
C PRO A 201 0.00 -10.82 -12.62
N VAL A 202 0.50 -11.79 -13.39
CA VAL A 202 1.88 -11.80 -13.93
C VAL A 202 2.21 -10.54 -14.71
N GLU A 203 1.25 -10.02 -15.48
CA GLU A 203 1.40 -8.80 -16.28
C GLU A 203 1.64 -7.54 -15.43
N PHE A 204 1.33 -7.55 -14.13
CA PHE A 204 1.54 -6.44 -13.21
C PHE A 204 2.80 -6.58 -12.35
N GLN A 205 3.47 -7.75 -12.37
CA GLN A 205 4.59 -8.03 -11.45
C GLN A 205 5.88 -7.30 -11.83
N GLY A 206 6.02 -6.80 -13.07
CA GLY A 206 7.21 -6.10 -13.53
C GLY A 206 8.49 -6.93 -13.34
N ASN A 207 9.55 -6.33 -12.81
CA ASN A 207 10.83 -7.00 -12.57
C ASN A 207 10.80 -8.06 -11.46
N TYR A 208 9.68 -8.21 -10.75
CA TYR A 208 9.47 -9.21 -9.70
C TYR A 208 8.71 -10.44 -10.19
N ALA A 209 8.34 -10.50 -11.46
CA ALA A 209 7.83 -11.73 -12.06
C ALA A 209 8.86 -12.84 -11.87
N LYS A 210 8.46 -13.98 -11.27
CA LYS A 210 9.33 -15.15 -11.20
C LYS A 210 9.71 -15.49 -12.64
N GLN A 211 10.98 -15.40 -12.98
CA GLN A 211 11.50 -15.99 -14.21
C GLN A 211 11.04 -17.45 -14.18
N GLY A 212 10.24 -17.82 -15.15
CA GLY A 212 9.67 -19.16 -15.22
C GLY A 212 10.78 -20.18 -15.01
N LYS A 213 10.50 -21.22 -14.22
CA LYS A 213 11.33 -22.42 -14.15
C LYS A 213 11.53 -22.96 -15.57
N THR A 214 12.56 -22.50 -16.24
CA THR A 214 13.06 -23.04 -17.50
C THR A 214 14.36 -23.78 -17.20
N ASP A 215 14.36 -24.65 -16.19
CA ASP A 215 15.45 -25.59 -15.95
C ASP A 215 14.89 -26.86 -15.32
N ALA A 216 14.12 -27.62 -16.07
CA ALA A 216 13.86 -29.02 -15.77
C ALA A 216 13.19 -29.75 -16.97
N ILE A 217 13.79 -29.69 -18.15
CA ILE A 217 13.65 -30.76 -19.17
C ILE A 217 14.93 -30.67 -20.01
N GLU A 218 16.01 -31.19 -19.49
CA GLU A 218 17.13 -31.75 -20.21
C GLU A 218 17.88 -32.65 -19.23
N ASN A 219 17.46 -33.92 -19.15
CA ASN A 219 18.25 -35.11 -19.13
C ASN A 219 17.33 -36.34 -18.95
#